data_2f27c760c91ead9b663ebaae2a99a3b0
#
_entry.id   2f27c760c91ead9b663ebaae2a99a3b0
#
_cell.length_a   1.000
_cell.length_b   1.000
_cell.length_c   1.000
_cell.angle_alpha   90.00
_cell.angle_beta   90.00
_cell.angle_gamma   90.00
#
_symmetry.space_group_name_H-M   'P 1'
#
loop_
_entity.id
_entity.type
_entity.pdbx_description
1 polymer ?
#
loop_
_entity_poly.entity_id
_entity_poly.type
_entity_poly.pdbx_seq_one_letter_code
_entity_poly.pdbx_strand_id
1 'polypeptide(L)'
;MASRIETVSIRLREMILSGELEPNERIVEIPFAARLGVSRTPLRLALAELEKEGLLERLTRGYRVREFTMEEISNAIDVRGVLEGMAARIVAQRGLSGDVRATLQGCIEEGDAMFGCSLEGGSVTERWAAMNMRFHWAIVIASGNSAIEAALRQNERIPMAAAAALTFSATVYDIELMRRAHEDHRSLLQALERSEGERAEGLLREHAYRSRENKRVLIERMREGLSASIVPGLRMVAGG
;
A
#
# COMPACT_ATOMS: atom_id res chain seq x y z
N MET A 1 13.82 1.80 22.61
CA MET A 1 14.49 2.94 21.91
C MET A 1 14.84 2.47 20.49
N ALA A 2 14.34 3.16 19.48
CA ALA A 2 14.71 2.88 18.09
C ALA A 2 16.23 2.99 17.92
N SER A 3 16.82 2.10 17.12
CA SER A 3 18.26 2.18 16.84
C SER A 3 18.55 3.45 16.03
N ARG A 4 19.79 3.98 16.10
CA ARG A 4 20.19 5.14 15.29
C ARG A 4 19.97 4.91 13.78
N ILE A 5 20.04 3.68 13.33
CA ILE A 5 19.78 3.28 11.94
C ILE A 5 18.30 3.44 11.63
N GLU A 6 17.44 2.88 12.46
CA GLU A 6 15.99 2.95 12.35
C GLU A 6 15.48 4.40 12.31
N THR A 7 16.02 5.27 13.18
CA THR A 7 15.69 6.70 13.18
C THR A 7 16.06 7.37 11.86
N VAL A 8 17.23 7.03 11.27
CA VAL A 8 17.67 7.60 9.98
C VAL A 8 16.82 7.05 8.84
N SER A 9 16.48 5.76 8.84
CA SER A 9 15.62 5.15 7.82
C SER A 9 14.22 5.78 7.81
N ILE A 10 13.61 5.96 8.99
CA ILE A 10 12.30 6.61 9.13
C ILE A 10 12.35 8.03 8.56
N ARG A 11 13.33 8.84 8.98
CA ARG A 11 13.46 10.22 8.51
C ARG A 11 13.67 10.31 7.00
N LEU A 12 14.52 9.47 6.42
CA LEU A 12 14.74 9.42 4.98
C LEU A 12 13.47 9.03 4.23
N ARG A 13 12.72 8.05 4.73
CA ARG A 13 11.44 7.62 4.14
C ARG A 13 10.44 8.76 4.15
N GLU A 14 10.33 9.49 5.27
CA GLU A 14 9.46 10.67 5.37
C GLU A 14 9.87 11.76 4.37
N MET A 15 11.17 12.05 4.21
CA MET A 15 11.67 13.03 3.25
C MET A 15 11.33 12.63 1.80
N ILE A 16 11.41 11.34 1.46
CA ILE A 16 11.04 10.84 0.13
C ILE A 16 9.53 10.93 -0.08
N LEU A 17 8.74 10.43 0.87
CA LEU A 17 7.28 10.39 0.74
C LEU A 17 6.63 11.77 0.79
N SER A 18 7.21 12.72 1.52
CA SER A 18 6.76 14.12 1.56
C SER A 18 7.19 14.93 0.34
N GLY A 19 8.16 14.42 -0.44
CA GLY A 19 8.75 15.13 -1.57
C GLY A 19 9.80 16.17 -1.18
N GLU A 20 10.33 16.13 0.05
CA GLU A 20 11.52 16.89 0.43
C GLU A 20 12.76 16.39 -0.34
N LEU A 21 12.79 15.08 -0.66
CA LEU A 21 13.67 14.48 -1.65
C LEU A 21 12.85 14.21 -2.89
N GLU A 22 13.17 14.88 -3.97
CA GLU A 22 12.40 14.78 -5.21
C GLU A 22 12.70 13.47 -5.97
N PRO A 23 11.77 12.97 -6.79
CA PRO A 23 12.04 11.90 -7.74
C PRO A 23 13.28 12.23 -8.59
N ASN A 24 14.09 11.21 -8.85
CA ASN A 24 15.36 11.32 -9.54
C ASN A 24 16.46 12.11 -8.79
N GLU A 25 16.19 12.66 -7.60
CA GLU A 25 17.21 13.33 -6.80
C GLU A 25 18.33 12.35 -6.41
N ARG A 26 19.57 12.82 -6.58
CA ARG A 26 20.76 12.01 -6.29
C ARG A 26 21.25 12.19 -4.87
N ILE A 27 21.40 11.10 -4.15
CA ILE A 27 21.91 11.06 -2.78
C ILE A 27 23.35 10.56 -2.78
N VAL A 28 24.30 11.44 -2.44
CA VAL A 28 25.72 11.10 -2.26
C VAL A 28 26.01 11.03 -0.76
N GLU A 29 26.55 9.90 -0.29
CA GLU A 29 26.66 9.58 1.15
C GLU A 29 27.35 10.67 1.97
N ILE A 30 28.48 11.24 1.50
CA ILE A 30 29.29 12.17 2.29
C ILE A 30 28.56 13.50 2.53
N PRO A 31 28.13 14.25 1.50
CA PRO A 31 27.43 15.51 1.70
C PRO A 31 26.07 15.32 2.36
N PHE A 32 25.41 14.17 2.10
CA PHE A 32 24.11 13.91 2.68
C PHE A 32 24.20 13.57 4.18
N ALA A 33 25.23 12.86 4.62
CA ALA A 33 25.48 12.62 6.04
C ALA A 33 25.69 13.95 6.81
N ALA A 34 26.42 14.89 6.20
CA ALA A 34 26.60 16.23 6.76
C ALA A 34 25.27 17.00 6.83
N ARG A 35 24.44 16.96 5.77
CA ARG A 35 23.10 17.59 5.74
C ARG A 35 22.20 17.08 6.86
N LEU A 36 22.22 15.77 7.15
CA LEU A 36 21.39 15.14 8.18
C LEU A 36 21.98 15.23 9.59
N GLY A 37 23.25 15.64 9.75
CA GLY A 37 23.94 15.65 11.04
C GLY A 37 24.20 14.24 11.60
N VAL A 38 24.40 13.22 10.74
CA VAL A 38 24.64 11.84 11.13
C VAL A 38 25.99 11.33 10.60
N SER A 39 26.52 10.26 11.21
CA SER A 39 27.71 9.61 10.68
C SER A 39 27.38 8.76 9.44
N ARG A 40 28.42 8.46 8.63
CA ARG A 40 28.25 7.73 7.36
C ARG A 40 27.70 6.32 7.53
N THR A 41 28.05 5.63 8.61
CA THR A 41 27.67 4.21 8.82
C THR A 41 26.15 4.06 8.94
N PRO A 42 25.43 4.70 9.88
CA PRO A 42 23.97 4.60 9.94
C PRO A 42 23.29 5.09 8.68
N LEU A 43 23.80 6.15 8.02
CA LEU A 43 23.24 6.62 6.75
C LEU A 43 23.34 5.54 5.66
N ARG A 44 24.50 4.92 5.48
CA ARG A 44 24.71 3.89 4.46
C ARG A 44 23.81 2.67 4.67
N LEU A 45 23.61 2.26 5.93
CA LEU A 45 22.71 1.16 6.27
C LEU A 45 21.24 1.53 5.99
N ALA A 46 20.82 2.74 6.36
CA ALA A 46 19.50 3.25 6.06
C ALA A 46 19.23 3.36 4.54
N LEU A 47 20.19 3.87 3.76
CA LEU A 47 20.08 3.93 2.31
C LEU A 47 19.97 2.54 1.67
N ALA A 48 20.72 1.55 2.17
CA ALA A 48 20.61 0.18 1.70
C ALA A 48 19.28 -0.49 2.09
N GLU A 49 18.69 -0.10 3.21
CA GLU A 49 17.35 -0.53 3.61
C GLU A 49 16.29 0.04 2.67
N LEU A 50 16.33 1.35 2.39
CA LEU A 50 15.40 2.01 1.47
C LEU A 50 15.57 1.54 0.01
N GLU A 51 16.78 1.12 -0.41
CA GLU A 51 17.01 0.42 -1.67
C GLU A 51 16.27 -0.92 -1.70
N LYS A 52 16.35 -1.71 -0.63
CA LYS A 52 15.60 -2.96 -0.51
C LYS A 52 14.09 -2.75 -0.48
N GLU A 53 13.64 -1.64 0.07
CA GLU A 53 12.23 -1.21 0.05
C GLU A 53 11.79 -0.70 -1.32
N GLY A 54 12.72 -0.52 -2.26
CA GLY A 54 12.42 -0.03 -3.61
C GLY A 54 12.17 1.47 -3.70
N LEU A 55 12.44 2.25 -2.65
CA LEU A 55 12.32 3.71 -2.67
C LEU A 55 13.54 4.39 -3.28
N LEU A 56 14.69 3.72 -3.24
CA LEU A 56 15.94 4.17 -3.83
C LEU A 56 16.44 3.15 -4.85
N GLU A 57 17.14 3.61 -5.85
CA GLU A 57 17.98 2.79 -6.71
C GLU A 57 19.46 3.08 -6.47
N ARG A 58 20.28 2.03 -6.52
CA ARG A 58 21.72 2.16 -6.35
C ARG A 58 22.37 2.61 -7.65
N LEU A 59 23.21 3.63 -7.56
CA LEU A 59 24.05 4.09 -8.65
C LEU A 59 25.50 3.64 -8.45
N THR A 60 26.36 3.83 -9.46
CA THR A 60 27.81 3.61 -9.35
C THR A 60 28.41 4.42 -8.19
N ARG A 61 27.87 5.62 -7.92
CA ARG A 61 28.24 6.46 -6.77
C ARG A 61 26.97 7.00 -6.11
N GLY A 62 26.61 6.46 -4.93
CA GLY A 62 25.45 6.86 -4.14
C GLY A 62 24.16 6.19 -4.60
N TYR A 63 23.06 6.90 -4.40
CA TYR A 63 21.70 6.43 -4.66
C TYR A 63 20.91 7.49 -5.40
N ARG A 64 19.76 7.11 -5.95
CA ARG A 64 18.78 7.99 -6.56
C ARG A 64 17.40 7.67 -6.02
N VAL A 65 16.60 8.68 -5.74
CA VAL A 65 15.18 8.52 -5.41
C VAL A 65 14.47 7.96 -6.65
N ARG A 66 13.76 6.84 -6.48
CA ARG A 66 13.03 6.23 -7.60
C ARG A 66 11.84 7.09 -7.99
N GLU A 67 11.60 7.15 -9.27
CA GLU A 67 10.38 7.61 -9.86
C GLU A 67 9.60 6.39 -10.37
N PHE A 68 8.28 6.40 -10.26
CA PHE A 68 7.41 5.32 -10.68
C PHE A 68 6.47 5.78 -11.77
N THR A 69 6.28 4.97 -12.79
CA THR A 69 5.27 5.24 -13.80
C THR A 69 3.91 4.72 -13.35
N MET A 70 2.83 5.31 -13.89
CA MET A 70 1.48 4.79 -13.67
C MET A 70 1.32 3.35 -14.18
N GLU A 71 2.09 3.00 -15.22
CA GLU A 71 2.11 1.64 -15.75
C GLU A 71 2.71 0.65 -14.76
N GLU A 72 3.86 0.97 -14.13
CA GLU A 72 4.46 0.12 -13.10
C GLU A 72 3.51 -0.10 -11.92
N ILE A 73 2.84 0.95 -11.47
CA ILE A 73 1.85 0.87 -10.38
C ILE A 73 0.66 -0.02 -10.80
N SER A 74 0.14 0.17 -12.01
CA SER A 74 -0.97 -0.61 -12.55
C SER A 74 -0.61 -2.09 -12.64
N ASN A 75 0.56 -2.41 -13.21
CA ASN A 75 1.05 -3.77 -13.34
C ASN A 75 1.23 -4.45 -11.96
N ALA A 76 1.72 -3.69 -10.98
CA ALA A 76 1.87 -4.20 -9.61
C ALA A 76 0.51 -4.48 -8.94
N ILE A 77 -0.50 -3.62 -9.15
CA ILE A 77 -1.86 -3.84 -8.64
C ILE A 77 -2.50 -5.07 -9.30
N ASP A 78 -2.30 -5.27 -10.61
CA ASP A 78 -2.81 -6.45 -11.32
C ASP A 78 -2.18 -7.74 -10.79
N VAL A 79 -0.87 -7.76 -10.57
CA VAL A 79 -0.16 -8.88 -9.92
C VAL A 79 -0.70 -9.14 -8.51
N ARG A 80 -0.92 -8.08 -7.72
CA ARG A 80 -1.53 -8.19 -6.40
C ARG A 80 -2.89 -8.88 -6.48
N GLY A 81 -3.77 -8.44 -7.38
CA GLY A 81 -5.11 -9.01 -7.55
C GLY A 81 -5.09 -10.51 -7.87
N VAL A 82 -4.15 -10.96 -8.70
CA VAL A 82 -3.98 -12.38 -9.02
C VAL A 82 -3.51 -13.18 -7.80
N LEU A 83 -2.52 -12.67 -7.07
CA LEU A 83 -1.94 -13.37 -5.92
C LEU A 83 -2.92 -13.42 -4.72
N GLU A 84 -3.56 -12.30 -4.40
CA GLU A 84 -4.58 -12.24 -3.34
C GLU A 84 -5.81 -13.09 -3.70
N GLY A 85 -6.24 -13.06 -4.98
CA GLY A 85 -7.31 -13.89 -5.47
C GLY A 85 -7.02 -15.39 -5.32
N MET A 86 -5.79 -15.81 -5.69
CA MET A 86 -5.36 -17.19 -5.48
C MET A 86 -5.33 -17.55 -3.98
N ALA A 87 -4.88 -16.65 -3.11
CA ALA A 87 -4.90 -16.86 -1.67
C ALA A 87 -6.33 -17.07 -1.15
N ALA A 88 -7.28 -16.22 -1.56
CA ALA A 88 -8.68 -16.33 -1.19
C ALA A 88 -9.31 -17.67 -1.64
N ARG A 89 -9.01 -18.11 -2.88
CA ARG A 89 -9.45 -19.41 -3.35
C ARG A 89 -8.94 -20.56 -2.48
N ILE A 90 -7.66 -20.54 -2.11
CA ILE A 90 -7.06 -21.54 -1.23
C ILE A 90 -7.75 -21.55 0.15
N VAL A 91 -8.01 -20.38 0.72
CA VAL A 91 -8.71 -20.27 2.02
C VAL A 91 -10.13 -20.84 1.92
N ALA A 92 -10.88 -20.46 0.90
CA ALA A 92 -12.24 -20.97 0.69
C ALA A 92 -12.27 -22.52 0.52
N GLN A 93 -11.33 -23.08 -0.25
CA GLN A 93 -11.23 -24.53 -0.49
C GLN A 93 -10.83 -25.31 0.76
N ARG A 94 -10.02 -24.73 1.64
CA ARG A 94 -9.59 -25.36 2.91
C ARG A 94 -10.61 -25.21 4.03
N GLY A 95 -11.56 -24.32 3.87
CA GLY A 95 -12.49 -23.88 4.90
C GLY A 95 -11.95 -22.74 5.75
N LEU A 96 -12.80 -21.75 5.98
CA LEU A 96 -12.47 -20.57 6.77
C LEU A 96 -12.41 -20.94 8.27
N SER A 97 -11.22 -20.82 8.89
CA SER A 97 -11.07 -21.07 10.33
C SER A 97 -11.79 -20.01 11.18
N GLY A 98 -12.17 -20.36 12.40
CA GLY A 98 -12.88 -19.46 13.33
C GLY A 98 -12.08 -18.17 13.61
N ASP A 99 -10.76 -18.27 13.81
CA ASP A 99 -9.90 -17.12 14.12
C ASP A 99 -9.78 -16.17 12.93
N VAL A 100 -9.62 -16.70 11.72
CA VAL A 100 -9.56 -15.89 10.49
C VAL A 100 -10.91 -15.24 10.24
N ARG A 101 -12.02 -15.99 10.40
CA ARG A 101 -13.38 -15.44 10.33
C ARG A 101 -13.56 -14.27 11.27
N ALA A 102 -13.20 -14.43 12.55
CA ALA A 102 -13.32 -13.38 13.57
C ALA A 102 -12.50 -12.13 13.18
N THR A 103 -11.29 -12.33 12.64
CA THR A 103 -10.44 -11.21 12.17
C THR A 103 -11.10 -10.47 11.01
N LEU A 104 -11.58 -11.18 10.00
CA LEU A 104 -12.24 -10.58 8.84
C LEU A 104 -13.55 -9.87 9.22
N GLN A 105 -14.36 -10.52 10.07
CA GLN A 105 -15.60 -9.94 10.60
C GLN A 105 -15.34 -8.65 11.40
N GLY A 106 -14.31 -8.64 12.25
CA GLY A 106 -13.88 -7.44 12.98
C GLY A 106 -13.46 -6.29 12.05
N CYS A 107 -12.81 -6.59 10.93
CA CYS A 107 -12.51 -5.59 9.91
C CYS A 107 -13.79 -5.04 9.24
N ILE A 108 -14.79 -5.91 8.99
CA ILE A 108 -16.08 -5.46 8.46
C ILE A 108 -16.79 -4.52 9.43
N GLU A 109 -16.89 -4.90 10.71
CA GLU A 109 -17.52 -4.10 11.76
C GLU A 109 -16.82 -2.75 11.98
N GLU A 110 -15.49 -2.73 11.92
CA GLU A 110 -14.70 -1.49 11.98
C GLU A 110 -14.98 -0.58 10.78
N GLY A 111 -15.04 -1.14 9.56
CA GLY A 111 -15.40 -0.40 8.36
C GLY A 111 -16.82 0.18 8.45
N ASP A 112 -17.78 -0.60 8.94
CA ASP A 112 -19.17 -0.16 9.14
C ASP A 112 -19.25 1.03 10.10
N ALA A 113 -18.53 0.93 11.21
CA ALA A 113 -18.48 2.01 12.19
C ALA A 113 -17.85 3.30 11.62
N MET A 114 -16.86 3.17 10.72
CA MET A 114 -16.28 4.33 10.04
C MET A 114 -17.31 5.07 9.16
N PHE A 115 -18.18 4.35 8.47
CA PHE A 115 -19.18 4.94 7.55
C PHE A 115 -20.50 5.31 8.22
N GLY A 116 -20.73 4.87 9.46
CA GLY A 116 -21.92 5.16 10.25
C GLY A 116 -21.89 6.49 11.04
N CYS A 117 -20.69 7.09 11.19
CA CYS A 117 -20.50 8.35 11.91
C CYS A 117 -20.24 9.51 10.95
N SER A 118 -20.48 10.76 11.42
CA SER A 118 -20.07 11.95 10.67
C SER A 118 -18.55 11.91 10.45
N LEU A 119 -18.15 11.83 9.19
CA LEU A 119 -16.75 11.69 8.79
C LEU A 119 -16.05 13.05 8.85
N GLU A 120 -15.57 13.44 10.03
CA GLU A 120 -14.71 14.62 10.16
C GLU A 120 -13.25 14.18 10.41
N GLY A 121 -12.35 14.57 9.48
CA GLY A 121 -10.92 14.61 9.67
C GLY A 121 -10.09 13.46 9.10
N GLY A 122 -8.78 13.73 8.90
CA GLY A 122 -7.78 12.84 8.30
C GLY A 122 -7.58 11.47 8.98
N SER A 123 -8.12 11.28 10.19
CA SER A 123 -8.03 9.99 10.91
C SER A 123 -8.82 8.84 10.24
N VAL A 124 -9.82 9.13 9.41
CA VAL A 124 -10.63 8.09 8.75
C VAL A 124 -9.82 7.36 7.68
N THR A 125 -9.05 8.10 6.89
CA THR A 125 -8.22 7.50 5.83
C THR A 125 -7.13 6.59 6.38
N GLU A 126 -6.48 7.00 7.48
CA GLU A 126 -5.45 6.17 8.15
C GLU A 126 -6.07 4.91 8.77
N ARG A 127 -7.21 5.06 9.45
CA ARG A 127 -7.94 3.91 10.02
C ARG A 127 -8.41 2.95 8.95
N TRP A 128 -8.95 3.49 7.85
CA TRP A 128 -9.34 2.69 6.69
C TRP A 128 -8.15 1.90 6.14
N ALA A 129 -6.98 2.54 5.91
CA ALA A 129 -5.79 1.87 5.41
C ALA A 129 -5.33 0.73 6.30
N ALA A 130 -5.29 0.97 7.61
CA ALA A 130 -4.88 -0.02 8.59
C ALA A 130 -5.84 -1.23 8.62
N MET A 131 -7.15 -0.99 8.59
CA MET A 131 -8.17 -2.03 8.52
C MET A 131 -8.09 -2.80 7.20
N ASN A 132 -8.01 -2.09 6.07
CA ASN A 132 -7.91 -2.67 4.75
C ASN A 132 -6.69 -3.59 4.61
N MET A 133 -5.53 -3.14 5.10
CA MET A 133 -4.31 -3.96 5.14
C MET A 133 -4.49 -5.23 5.97
N ARG A 134 -5.08 -5.13 7.18
CA ARG A 134 -5.34 -6.29 8.03
C ARG A 134 -6.27 -7.29 7.34
N PHE A 135 -7.32 -6.82 6.68
CA PHE A 135 -8.26 -7.66 5.96
C PHE A 135 -7.56 -8.49 4.87
N HIS A 136 -6.82 -7.85 3.98
CA HIS A 136 -6.11 -8.53 2.89
C HIS A 136 -5.03 -9.49 3.40
N TRP A 137 -4.19 -9.03 4.34
CA TRP A 137 -3.12 -9.87 4.90
C TRP A 137 -3.64 -11.06 5.71
N ALA A 138 -4.79 -10.94 6.38
CA ALA A 138 -5.41 -12.08 7.05
C ALA A 138 -5.71 -13.24 6.08
N ILE A 139 -6.19 -12.93 4.88
CA ILE A 139 -6.47 -13.93 3.82
C ILE A 139 -5.16 -14.51 3.28
N VAL A 140 -4.17 -13.67 3.00
CA VAL A 140 -2.87 -14.09 2.48
C VAL A 140 -2.20 -15.07 3.43
N ILE A 141 -2.10 -14.72 4.72
CA ILE A 141 -1.50 -15.57 5.77
C ILE A 141 -2.30 -16.86 5.93
N ALA A 142 -3.64 -16.78 5.97
CA ALA A 142 -4.52 -17.93 6.11
C ALA A 142 -4.40 -18.92 4.94
N SER A 143 -4.00 -18.47 3.75
CA SER A 143 -3.73 -19.35 2.62
C SER A 143 -2.61 -20.36 2.90
N GLY A 144 -1.69 -20.04 3.84
CA GLY A 144 -0.51 -20.85 4.15
C GLY A 144 0.45 -21.02 2.97
N ASN A 145 0.31 -20.20 1.93
CA ASN A 145 1.17 -20.23 0.75
C ASN A 145 2.29 -19.19 0.88
N SER A 146 3.46 -19.63 1.37
CA SER A 146 4.62 -18.76 1.59
C SER A 146 5.16 -18.12 0.30
N ALA A 147 4.94 -18.73 -0.88
CA ALA A 147 5.35 -18.15 -2.15
C ALA A 147 4.46 -16.93 -2.52
N ILE A 148 3.15 -17.01 -2.28
CA ILE A 148 2.23 -15.87 -2.44
C ILE A 148 2.64 -14.75 -1.48
N GLU A 149 2.86 -15.07 -0.20
CA GLU A 149 3.28 -14.09 0.80
C GLU A 149 4.57 -13.37 0.39
N ALA A 150 5.60 -14.10 0.00
CA ALA A 150 6.88 -13.53 -0.42
C ALA A 150 6.74 -12.64 -1.66
N ALA A 151 5.96 -13.08 -2.65
CA ALA A 151 5.72 -12.31 -3.87
C ALA A 151 4.94 -11.00 -3.58
N LEU A 152 3.94 -11.03 -2.70
CA LEU A 152 3.19 -9.83 -2.30
C LEU A 152 4.07 -8.86 -1.52
N ARG A 153 4.89 -9.32 -0.58
CA ARG A 153 5.86 -8.46 0.14
C ARG A 153 6.85 -7.79 -0.82
N GLN A 154 7.26 -8.47 -1.89
CA GLN A 154 8.09 -7.85 -2.93
C GLN A 154 7.32 -6.82 -3.75
N ASN A 155 6.07 -7.12 -4.08
CA ASN A 155 5.19 -6.26 -4.86
C ASN A 155 4.83 -4.96 -4.12
N GLU A 156 4.68 -5.00 -2.80
CA GLU A 156 4.41 -3.83 -1.94
C GLU A 156 5.54 -2.80 -1.90
N ARG A 157 6.72 -3.13 -2.42
CA ARG A 157 7.83 -2.17 -2.58
C ARG A 157 7.56 -1.13 -3.66
N ILE A 158 6.58 -1.36 -4.52
CA ILE A 158 6.11 -0.36 -5.47
C ILE A 158 5.11 0.52 -4.72
N PRO A 159 5.40 1.84 -4.54
CA PRO A 159 4.49 2.76 -3.88
C PRO A 159 3.10 2.71 -4.53
N MET A 160 2.06 2.84 -3.71
CA MET A 160 0.66 2.81 -4.14
C MET A 160 0.16 1.44 -4.66
N ALA A 161 1.00 0.40 -4.78
CA ALA A 161 0.55 -0.94 -5.17
C ALA A 161 -0.07 -1.72 -4.01
N ALA A 162 0.36 -1.50 -2.79
CA ALA A 162 -0.17 -2.17 -1.59
C ALA A 162 -1.66 -1.89 -1.37
N ALA A 163 -2.35 -2.84 -0.73
CA ALA A 163 -3.76 -2.65 -0.33
C ALA A 163 -3.94 -1.45 0.61
N ALA A 164 -2.95 -1.19 1.49
CA ALA A 164 -2.93 -0.04 2.39
C ALA A 164 -2.55 1.28 1.72
N ALA A 165 -2.10 1.27 0.47
CA ALA A 165 -1.67 2.48 -0.20
C ALA A 165 -2.84 3.43 -0.42
N LEU A 166 -2.90 4.46 0.43
CA LEU A 166 -3.94 5.48 0.40
C LEU A 166 -3.76 6.39 -0.81
N THR A 167 -4.84 6.54 -1.53
CA THR A 167 -4.99 7.52 -2.60
C THR A 167 -6.13 8.49 -2.31
N PHE A 168 -6.52 8.61 -1.03
CA PHE A 168 -7.73 9.32 -0.65
C PHE A 168 -7.40 10.58 0.14
N SER A 169 -7.94 11.69 -0.31
CA SER A 169 -7.89 12.99 0.36
C SER A 169 -9.23 13.24 1.03
N ALA A 170 -9.72 12.50 1.93
CA ALA A 170 -10.94 12.71 2.73
C ALA A 170 -12.08 13.55 2.05
N THR A 171 -12.19 13.49 0.73
CA THR A 171 -13.28 14.10 -0.03
C THR A 171 -14.51 13.18 -0.01
N VAL A 172 -15.68 13.72 -0.29
CA VAL A 172 -16.93 12.93 -0.40
C VAL A 172 -16.79 11.83 -1.46
N TYR A 173 -16.08 12.11 -2.54
CA TYR A 173 -15.82 11.13 -3.61
C TYR A 173 -14.95 9.97 -3.11
N ASP A 174 -13.92 10.25 -2.33
CA ASP A 174 -13.03 9.22 -1.77
C ASP A 174 -13.75 8.32 -0.78
N ILE A 175 -14.65 8.88 0.02
CA ILE A 175 -15.50 8.12 0.96
C ILE A 175 -16.38 7.13 0.21
N GLU A 176 -16.95 7.51 -0.92
CA GLU A 176 -17.79 6.63 -1.73
C GLU A 176 -16.95 5.49 -2.35
N LEU A 177 -15.73 5.77 -2.77
CA LEU A 177 -14.81 4.71 -3.23
C LEU A 177 -14.43 3.72 -2.12
N MET A 178 -14.17 4.22 -0.91
CA MET A 178 -13.92 3.37 0.26
C MET A 178 -15.16 2.51 0.60
N ARG A 179 -16.35 3.08 0.55
CA ARG A 179 -17.61 2.36 0.80
C ARG A 179 -17.81 1.22 -0.19
N ARG A 180 -17.58 1.45 -1.48
CA ARG A 180 -17.64 0.40 -2.51
C ARG A 180 -16.60 -0.69 -2.28
N ALA A 181 -15.37 -0.31 -1.95
CA ALA A 181 -14.33 -1.26 -1.59
C ALA A 181 -14.72 -2.11 -0.37
N HIS A 182 -15.42 -1.50 0.60
CA HIS A 182 -15.92 -2.21 1.78
C HIS A 182 -17.04 -3.19 1.46
N GLU A 183 -17.92 -2.88 0.53
CA GLU A 183 -18.94 -3.81 0.02
C GLU A 183 -18.30 -5.03 -0.66
N ASP A 184 -17.18 -4.83 -1.36
CA ASP A 184 -16.39 -5.94 -1.91
C ASP A 184 -15.86 -6.85 -0.80
N HIS A 185 -15.35 -6.27 0.32
CA HIS A 185 -14.87 -7.05 1.48
C HIS A 185 -15.99 -7.90 2.08
N ARG A 186 -17.22 -7.37 2.22
CA ARG A 186 -18.37 -8.14 2.71
C ARG A 186 -18.71 -9.31 1.77
N SER A 187 -18.72 -9.03 0.48
CA SER A 187 -19.00 -10.04 -0.55
C SER A 187 -17.94 -11.14 -0.55
N LEU A 188 -16.69 -10.76 -0.32
CA LEU A 188 -15.57 -11.68 -0.22
C LEU A 188 -15.67 -12.57 1.02
N LEU A 189 -15.94 -11.98 2.21
CA LEU A 189 -16.15 -12.76 3.43
C LEU A 189 -17.28 -13.78 3.25
N GLN A 190 -18.39 -13.36 2.66
CA GLN A 190 -19.50 -14.27 2.37
C GLN A 190 -19.08 -15.43 1.43
N ALA A 191 -18.29 -15.16 0.40
CA ALA A 191 -17.78 -16.18 -0.52
C ALA A 191 -16.84 -17.17 0.20
N LEU A 192 -15.97 -16.67 1.10
CA LEU A 192 -15.08 -17.50 1.92
C LEU A 192 -15.89 -18.41 2.88
N GLU A 193 -16.91 -17.87 3.54
CA GLU A 193 -17.80 -18.62 4.44
C GLU A 193 -18.57 -19.75 3.73
N ARG A 194 -18.91 -19.52 2.47
CA ARG A 194 -19.62 -20.51 1.63
C ARG A 194 -18.70 -21.47 0.88
N SER A 195 -17.38 -21.35 1.08
CA SER A 195 -16.38 -22.14 0.35
C SER A 195 -16.44 -21.95 -1.18
N GLU A 196 -16.87 -20.77 -1.64
CA GLU A 196 -17.01 -20.40 -3.04
C GLU A 196 -15.66 -19.89 -3.60
N GLY A 197 -14.67 -20.78 -3.77
CA GLY A 197 -13.29 -20.42 -4.06
C GLY A 197 -13.10 -19.62 -5.34
N GLU A 198 -13.73 -20.01 -6.43
CA GLU A 198 -13.63 -19.30 -7.72
C GLU A 198 -14.27 -17.91 -7.64
N ARG A 199 -15.37 -17.78 -6.90
CA ARG A 199 -16.01 -16.49 -6.66
C ARG A 199 -15.14 -15.59 -5.80
N ALA A 200 -14.52 -16.11 -4.73
CA ALA A 200 -13.61 -15.35 -3.88
C ALA A 200 -12.40 -14.83 -4.66
N GLU A 201 -11.80 -15.68 -5.53
CA GLU A 201 -10.73 -15.27 -6.44
C GLU A 201 -11.19 -14.16 -7.39
N GLY A 202 -12.33 -14.31 -8.03
CA GLY A 202 -12.90 -13.33 -8.96
C GLY A 202 -13.17 -11.97 -8.29
N LEU A 203 -13.74 -11.99 -7.09
CA LEU A 203 -14.01 -10.77 -6.31
C LEU A 203 -12.74 -9.99 -5.97
N LEU A 204 -11.66 -10.64 -5.54
CA LEU A 204 -10.40 -9.95 -5.24
C LEU A 204 -9.69 -9.42 -6.49
N ARG A 205 -9.76 -10.14 -7.60
CA ARG A 205 -9.22 -9.65 -8.87
C ARG A 205 -9.97 -8.40 -9.34
N GLU A 206 -11.30 -8.41 -9.26
CA GLU A 206 -12.14 -7.25 -9.60
C GLU A 206 -11.92 -6.08 -8.65
N HIS A 207 -11.78 -6.36 -7.34
CA HIS A 207 -11.43 -5.36 -6.34
C HIS A 207 -10.09 -4.67 -6.63
N ALA A 208 -9.06 -5.45 -6.99
CA ALA A 208 -7.77 -4.90 -7.40
C ALA A 208 -7.86 -4.06 -8.68
N TYR A 209 -8.61 -4.53 -9.69
CA TYR A 209 -8.88 -3.78 -10.91
C TYR A 209 -9.51 -2.40 -10.60
N ARG A 210 -10.57 -2.37 -9.77
CA ARG A 210 -11.20 -1.09 -9.36
C ARG A 210 -10.23 -0.19 -8.60
N SER A 211 -9.41 -0.76 -7.72
CA SER A 211 -8.36 -0.01 -7.02
C SER A 211 -7.37 0.64 -7.99
N ARG A 212 -6.98 -0.07 -9.06
CA ARG A 212 -6.12 0.44 -10.13
C ARG A 212 -6.76 1.62 -10.86
N GLU A 213 -8.00 1.46 -11.33
CA GLU A 213 -8.72 2.51 -12.06
C GLU A 213 -8.95 3.76 -11.17
N ASN A 214 -9.27 3.57 -9.90
CA ASN A 214 -9.42 4.68 -8.95
C ASN A 214 -8.11 5.47 -8.79
N LYS A 215 -6.97 4.76 -8.71
CA LYS A 215 -5.65 5.40 -8.63
C LYS A 215 -5.28 6.16 -9.89
N ARG A 216 -5.60 5.60 -11.05
CA ARG A 216 -5.39 6.26 -12.33
C ARG A 216 -6.17 7.57 -12.42
N VAL A 217 -7.46 7.55 -12.11
CA VAL A 217 -8.30 8.76 -12.09
C VAL A 217 -7.78 9.79 -11.10
N LEU A 218 -7.34 9.37 -9.91
CA LEU A 218 -6.77 10.28 -8.92
C LEU A 218 -5.51 10.98 -9.46
N ILE A 219 -4.57 10.24 -10.03
CA ILE A 219 -3.33 10.78 -10.56
C ILE A 219 -3.62 11.75 -11.73
N GLU A 220 -4.56 11.43 -12.61
CA GLU A 220 -5.00 12.32 -13.67
C GLU A 220 -5.55 13.65 -13.11
N ARG A 221 -6.45 13.61 -12.12
CA ARG A 221 -6.97 14.80 -11.46
C ARG A 221 -5.90 15.66 -10.78
N MET A 222 -4.86 15.02 -10.25
CA MET A 222 -3.77 15.75 -9.60
C MET A 222 -2.87 16.45 -10.62
N ARG A 223 -2.68 15.88 -11.80
CA ARG A 223 -2.00 16.55 -12.92
C ARG A 223 -2.75 17.81 -13.38
N GLU A 224 -4.06 17.84 -13.23
CA GLU A 224 -4.92 18.98 -13.54
C GLU A 224 -4.88 20.11 -12.47
N GLY A 225 -4.02 20.00 -11.45
CA GLY A 225 -3.82 21.04 -10.42
C GLY A 225 -4.67 20.89 -9.16
N LEU A 226 -5.33 19.75 -8.97
CA LEU A 226 -6.09 19.42 -7.78
C LEU A 226 -5.18 18.75 -6.74
N SER A 227 -4.55 19.58 -5.88
CA SER A 227 -3.99 19.21 -4.58
C SER A 227 -2.99 18.04 -4.53
N ALA A 228 -1.75 18.25 -5.01
CA ALA A 228 -0.64 17.28 -4.90
C ALA A 228 -0.09 17.10 -3.47
N SER A 229 -0.52 17.89 -2.50
CA SER A 229 0.16 18.02 -1.20
C SER A 229 -0.26 17.01 -0.12
N ILE A 230 -1.23 16.11 -0.39
CA ILE A 230 -1.90 15.35 0.66
C ILE A 230 -1.63 13.83 0.62
N VAL A 231 -1.15 13.28 -0.51
CA VAL A 231 -0.94 11.83 -0.62
C VAL A 231 0.55 11.47 -0.59
N PRO A 232 1.03 10.80 0.49
CA PRO A 232 2.41 10.33 0.56
C PRO A 232 2.77 9.42 -0.64
N GLY A 233 3.94 9.63 -1.21
CA GLY A 233 4.43 8.83 -2.33
C GLY A 233 3.90 9.22 -3.71
N LEU A 234 2.92 10.10 -3.81
CA LEU A 234 2.35 10.51 -5.10
C LEU A 234 3.34 11.33 -5.93
N ARG A 235 4.18 12.14 -5.28
CA ARG A 235 5.25 12.87 -5.96
C ARG A 235 6.31 11.96 -6.59
N MET A 236 6.32 10.68 -6.19
CA MET A 236 7.20 9.67 -6.80
C MET A 236 6.65 9.12 -8.12
N VAL A 237 5.44 9.53 -8.53
CA VAL A 237 4.83 9.07 -9.77
C VAL A 237 5.16 10.05 -10.90
N ALA A 238 5.86 9.54 -11.92
CA ALA A 238 6.23 10.31 -13.11
C ALA A 238 5.00 11.02 -13.73
N GLY A 239 5.18 12.27 -14.04
CA GLY A 239 4.34 12.94 -14.99
C GLY A 239 4.53 12.28 -16.35
N GLY A 240 3.60 11.42 -16.79
CA GLY A 240 3.64 10.87 -18.14
C GLY A 240 3.57 11.96 -19.20
#